data_51357adb97add5deb08c671c4d0d7dd3
#
_entry.id   51357adb97add5deb08c671c4d0d7dd3
#
_cell.length_a   1.000
_cell.length_b   1.000
_cell.length_c   1.000
_cell.angle_alpha   90.00
_cell.angle_beta   90.00
_cell.angle_gamma   90.00
#
_symmetry.space_group_name_H-M   'P 1'
#
loop_
_entity.id
_entity.type
_entity.pdbx_description
1 polymer ?
#
loop_
_entity_poly.entity_id
_entity_poly.type
_entity_poly.pdbx_seq_one_letter_code
_entity_poly.pdbx_strand_id
1 'polypeptide(L)'
;MRRTAMKALPAAIIAGLALCTGKAVVALEPANLDLGPVLFTPTLDLETFYTDNLWLTDIQEKDTWATVVTPRLQVWMQNGPNEYSLSFEAKDSTYLDSGDDDYTDYITKADIHQEFNARNTLNVFGEYYDGHEQRGTGFIEGDLSFVTDKPVEYELTTFGGDYTYGSREASGRVTLAAKSAEYDYQNYREFTRFRDRTEDTLAGTFYWRVAPRTDALIETRYINNDYDQRNPSNPDGSFTSDQMNYLVGVEWQATGKTSGHIKLGMYDRDYDSSARQDEDGFLWEVGVLYQPRTYSSLDLNTRRYYQETSGLGNAINTEEVTLAWRHNWNQRSSTGLILGASVENYEGSERKDDNYNVEARYDYAFRRWMDLGAGYRYEDRNSDLNSYGYTENVFFLEAQLSL
;
A
#
# COMPACT_ATOMS: atom_id res chain seq x y z
N MET A 1 26.51 3.40 -21.93
CA MET A 1 26.25 4.12 -20.67
C MET A 1 25.70 3.11 -19.67
N ARG A 2 26.32 2.99 -18.49
CA ARG A 2 25.90 2.00 -17.48
C ARG A 2 24.63 2.51 -16.83
N ARG A 3 23.51 1.79 -17.03
CA ARG A 3 22.25 2.03 -16.30
C ARG A 3 22.49 1.70 -14.82
N THR A 4 22.42 2.71 -13.98
CA THR A 4 22.36 2.53 -12.53
C THR A 4 20.95 2.03 -12.24
N ALA A 5 20.84 0.81 -11.74
CA ALA A 5 19.56 0.29 -11.25
C ALA A 5 19.00 1.28 -10.22
N MET A 6 17.72 1.65 -10.36
CA MET A 6 16.97 2.40 -9.37
C MET A 6 17.24 1.76 -8.00
N LYS A 7 17.92 2.49 -7.13
CA LYS A 7 18.01 2.11 -5.74
C LYS A 7 16.61 2.31 -5.18
N ALA A 8 15.93 1.21 -4.83
CA ALA A 8 14.72 1.30 -4.04
C ALA A 8 15.02 2.19 -2.84
N LEU A 9 14.33 3.32 -2.74
CA LEU A 9 14.31 4.11 -1.51
C LEU A 9 13.85 3.19 -0.38
N PRO A 10 14.44 3.29 0.82
CA PRO A 10 13.88 2.63 1.98
C PRO A 10 12.55 3.32 2.32
N ALA A 11 11.47 2.81 1.76
CA ALA A 11 10.11 3.15 2.17
C ALA A 11 9.85 2.51 3.55
N ALA A 12 10.43 3.08 4.59
CA ALA A 12 10.39 2.53 5.94
C ALA A 12 9.30 3.14 6.82
N ILE A 13 8.31 3.87 6.30
CA ILE A 13 7.28 4.47 7.17
C ILE A 13 5.87 4.49 6.58
N ILE A 14 5.62 3.92 5.41
CA ILE A 14 4.25 3.91 4.88
C ILE A 14 3.91 2.51 4.39
N ALA A 15 3.41 1.69 5.30
CA ALA A 15 2.71 0.49 4.95
C ALA A 15 1.20 0.77 4.95
N GLY A 16 0.76 1.59 4.01
CA GLY A 16 -0.56 1.37 3.45
C GLY A 16 -0.44 0.15 2.53
N LEU A 17 -1.47 -0.65 2.41
CA LEU A 17 -1.58 -1.73 1.44
C LEU A 17 -1.37 -1.19 0.01
N ALA A 18 -0.13 -0.84 -0.33
CA ALA A 18 0.31 -1.02 -1.69
C ALA A 18 0.47 -2.54 -1.80
N LEU A 19 -0.59 -3.24 -2.22
CA LEU A 19 -0.41 -4.47 -2.95
C LEU A 19 0.80 -4.22 -3.83
N CYS A 20 1.95 -4.85 -3.47
CA CYS A 20 3.12 -4.82 -4.32
C CYS A 20 2.73 -5.54 -5.61
N THR A 21 1.98 -4.85 -6.45
CA THR A 21 1.90 -5.17 -7.87
C THR A 21 3.28 -4.87 -8.43
N GLY A 22 4.25 -5.64 -7.95
CA GLY A 22 5.59 -5.65 -8.47
C GLY A 22 5.49 -6.11 -9.91
N LYS A 23 5.08 -5.22 -10.81
CA LYS A 23 5.09 -5.48 -12.25
C LYS A 23 6.46 -6.02 -12.60
N ALA A 24 6.48 -7.16 -13.25
CA ALA A 24 7.70 -7.73 -13.79
C ALA A 24 8.34 -6.68 -14.69
N VAL A 25 9.44 -6.12 -14.27
CA VAL A 25 10.28 -5.33 -15.18
C VAL A 25 10.97 -6.34 -16.10
N VAL A 26 10.20 -6.94 -17.00
CA VAL A 26 10.71 -7.16 -18.34
C VAL A 26 10.63 -5.76 -18.91
N ALA A 27 11.77 -5.10 -18.99
CA ALA A 27 11.80 -3.67 -19.24
C ALA A 27 11.11 -3.36 -20.56
N LEU A 28 9.88 -2.84 -20.52
CA LEU A 28 9.50 -1.84 -21.49
C LEU A 28 10.70 -0.89 -21.54
N GLU A 29 11.29 -0.70 -22.69
CA GLU A 29 12.11 0.47 -22.92
C GLU A 29 11.12 1.59 -23.24
N PRO A 30 10.66 2.38 -22.23
CA PRO A 30 9.66 3.39 -22.47
C PRO A 30 10.20 4.32 -23.57
N ALA A 31 9.34 4.73 -24.47
CA ALA A 31 9.66 5.81 -25.39
C ALA A 31 9.69 7.10 -24.57
N ASN A 32 10.80 7.31 -23.85
CA ASN A 32 11.00 8.53 -23.09
C ASN A 32 11.19 9.71 -24.04
N LEU A 33 10.43 10.77 -23.85
CA LEU A 33 10.74 12.06 -24.43
C LEU A 33 11.84 12.70 -23.56
N ASP A 34 13.05 12.70 -24.10
CA ASP A 34 14.22 13.30 -23.45
C ASP A 34 14.28 14.79 -23.77
N LEU A 35 14.04 15.63 -22.77
CA LEU A 35 14.16 17.09 -22.86
C LEU A 35 15.33 17.59 -22.02
N GLY A 36 16.49 16.99 -22.19
CA GLY A 36 17.71 17.30 -21.46
C GLY A 36 17.73 16.66 -20.06
N PRO A 37 17.63 17.41 -18.95
CA PRO A 37 17.64 16.80 -17.62
C PRO A 37 16.31 16.18 -17.22
N VAL A 38 15.24 16.38 -18.01
CA VAL A 38 13.87 15.95 -17.71
C VAL A 38 13.44 14.86 -18.68
N LEU A 39 12.95 13.76 -18.14
CA LEU A 39 12.38 12.63 -18.87
C LEU A 39 10.87 12.62 -18.68
N PHE A 40 10.12 12.52 -19.79
CA PHE A 40 8.69 12.29 -19.79
C PHE A 40 8.41 10.87 -20.24
N THR A 41 7.68 10.13 -19.45
CA THR A 41 7.34 8.73 -19.70
C THR A 41 5.83 8.55 -19.69
N PRO A 42 5.15 8.68 -20.85
CA PRO A 42 3.75 8.33 -20.96
C PRO A 42 3.60 6.80 -21.04
N THR A 43 2.65 6.24 -20.31
CA THR A 43 2.25 4.84 -20.41
C THR A 43 0.73 4.73 -20.44
N LEU A 44 0.24 3.66 -21.05
CA LEU A 44 -1.17 3.30 -21.06
C LEU A 44 -1.29 1.84 -20.66
N ASP A 45 -1.96 1.58 -19.56
CA ASP A 45 -2.31 0.24 -19.13
C ASP A 45 -3.77 -0.04 -19.53
N LEU A 46 -3.99 -1.17 -20.18
CA LEU A 46 -5.31 -1.69 -20.54
C LEU A 46 -5.48 -3.02 -19.84
N GLU A 47 -6.55 -3.18 -19.09
CA GLU A 47 -6.90 -4.41 -18.41
C GLU A 47 -8.32 -4.81 -18.76
N THR A 48 -8.58 -6.08 -18.94
CA THR A 48 -9.92 -6.64 -18.90
C THR A 48 -9.92 -7.81 -17.93
N PHE A 49 -10.92 -7.87 -17.08
CA PHE A 49 -11.04 -8.94 -16.11
C PHE A 49 -12.48 -9.43 -15.97
N TYR A 50 -12.60 -10.67 -15.53
CA TYR A 50 -13.84 -11.27 -15.07
C TYR A 50 -13.72 -11.50 -13.56
N THR A 51 -14.72 -11.08 -12.80
CA THR A 51 -14.91 -11.47 -11.41
C THR A 51 -16.24 -12.21 -11.25
N ASP A 52 -16.27 -13.21 -10.39
CA ASP A 52 -17.50 -13.91 -10.03
C ASP A 52 -18.23 -13.28 -8.83
N ASN A 53 -17.60 -12.33 -8.12
CA ASN A 53 -18.16 -11.70 -6.91
C ASN A 53 -17.75 -10.23 -6.76
N LEU A 54 -18.24 -9.34 -7.63
CA LEU A 54 -17.94 -7.91 -7.61
C LEU A 54 -18.22 -7.23 -6.26
N TRP A 55 -19.23 -7.69 -5.53
CA TRP A 55 -19.67 -7.04 -4.29
C TRP A 55 -19.09 -7.66 -3.01
N LEU A 56 -18.23 -8.66 -3.15
CA LEU A 56 -17.54 -9.33 -2.04
C LEU A 56 -18.51 -9.78 -0.93
N THR A 57 -19.53 -10.52 -1.32
CA THR A 57 -20.59 -11.03 -0.43
C THR A 57 -20.72 -12.54 -0.57
N ASP A 58 -21.26 -13.21 0.45
CA ASP A 58 -21.60 -14.64 0.42
C ASP A 58 -23.04 -14.90 -0.08
N ILE A 59 -23.82 -13.83 -0.27
CA ILE A 59 -25.20 -13.88 -0.77
C ILE A 59 -25.35 -12.94 -1.96
N GLN A 60 -26.12 -13.35 -2.97
CA GLN A 60 -26.39 -12.55 -4.17
C GLN A 60 -25.09 -12.10 -4.87
N GLU A 61 -24.11 -13.00 -4.96
CA GLU A 61 -22.86 -12.75 -5.68
C GLU A 61 -23.14 -12.17 -7.07
N LYS A 62 -22.38 -11.16 -7.45
CA LYS A 62 -22.51 -10.46 -8.73
C LYS A 62 -21.28 -10.73 -9.58
N ASP A 63 -21.47 -11.53 -10.62
CA ASP A 63 -20.43 -11.72 -11.63
C ASP A 63 -20.49 -10.64 -12.71
N THR A 64 -19.34 -10.26 -13.23
CA THR A 64 -19.24 -9.28 -14.32
C THR A 64 -17.89 -9.31 -15.01
N TRP A 65 -17.86 -8.77 -16.23
CA TRP A 65 -16.65 -8.37 -16.91
C TRP A 65 -16.41 -6.87 -16.72
N ALA A 66 -15.15 -6.49 -16.55
CA ALA A 66 -14.77 -5.08 -16.52
C ALA A 66 -13.64 -4.80 -17.50
N THR A 67 -13.58 -3.57 -17.95
CA THR A 67 -12.45 -3.01 -18.71
C THR A 67 -11.91 -1.81 -17.98
N VAL A 68 -10.61 -1.79 -17.76
CA VAL A 68 -9.90 -0.70 -17.09
C VAL A 68 -8.90 -0.07 -18.03
N VAL A 69 -8.94 1.25 -18.13
CA VAL A 69 -8.02 2.05 -18.95
C VAL A 69 -7.27 3.00 -18.03
N THR A 70 -5.95 2.85 -17.98
CA THR A 70 -5.12 3.64 -17.05
C THR A 70 -4.01 4.38 -17.79
N PRO A 71 -4.27 5.58 -18.34
CA PRO A 71 -3.22 6.48 -18.80
C PRO A 71 -2.42 7.01 -17.62
N ARG A 72 -1.09 7.00 -17.76
CA ARG A 72 -0.16 7.56 -16.78
C ARG A 72 0.87 8.44 -17.47
N LEU A 73 1.21 9.54 -16.84
CA LEU A 73 2.33 10.38 -17.21
C LEU A 73 3.29 10.47 -16.03
N GLN A 74 4.54 10.09 -16.23
CA GLN A 74 5.61 10.32 -15.28
C GLN A 74 6.61 11.32 -15.83
N VAL A 75 6.92 12.32 -15.02
CA VAL A 75 7.99 13.29 -15.25
C VAL A 75 9.07 13.02 -14.23
N TRP A 76 10.28 12.81 -14.67
CA TRP A 76 11.40 12.52 -13.82
C TRP A 76 12.62 13.36 -14.18
N MET A 77 13.31 13.86 -13.18
CA MET A 77 14.51 14.65 -13.33
C MET A 77 15.58 14.18 -12.36
N GLN A 78 16.82 14.05 -12.86
CA GLN A 78 17.98 13.75 -12.05
C GLN A 78 19.02 14.86 -12.17
N ASN A 79 19.54 15.30 -11.02
CA ASN A 79 20.64 16.25 -10.94
C ASN A 79 21.70 15.77 -9.95
N GLY A 80 22.71 15.06 -10.45
CA GLY A 80 23.70 14.38 -9.63
C GLY A 80 23.05 13.25 -8.82
N PRO A 81 23.15 13.26 -7.48
CA PRO A 81 22.48 12.28 -6.63
C PRO A 81 20.99 12.61 -6.38
N ASN A 82 20.56 13.82 -6.72
CA ASN A 82 19.21 14.32 -6.43
C ASN A 82 18.23 13.87 -7.49
N GLU A 83 17.04 13.43 -7.05
CA GLU A 83 15.97 12.92 -7.90
C GLU A 83 14.66 13.63 -7.57
N TYR A 84 13.92 13.96 -8.61
CA TYR A 84 12.61 14.62 -8.51
C TYR A 84 11.65 13.89 -9.44
N SER A 85 10.49 13.51 -8.95
CA SER A 85 9.47 12.89 -9.77
C SER A 85 8.11 13.53 -9.56
N LEU A 86 7.32 13.54 -10.63
CA LEU A 86 5.90 13.89 -10.62
C LEU A 86 5.19 12.88 -11.50
N SER A 87 4.15 12.26 -10.99
CA SER A 87 3.30 11.36 -11.77
C SER A 87 1.84 11.73 -11.64
N PHE A 88 1.12 11.54 -12.72
CA PHE A 88 -0.33 11.62 -12.79
C PHE A 88 -0.85 10.34 -13.43
N GLU A 89 -1.89 9.79 -12.85
CA GLU A 89 -2.60 8.61 -13.31
C GLU A 89 -4.10 8.86 -13.23
N ALA A 90 -4.82 8.45 -14.27
CA ALA A 90 -6.27 8.35 -14.23
C ALA A 90 -6.64 6.88 -14.49
N LYS A 91 -7.50 6.29 -13.68
CA LYS A 91 -7.94 4.90 -13.79
C LYS A 91 -9.44 4.89 -14.04
N ASP A 92 -9.85 4.60 -15.25
CA ASP A 92 -11.25 4.50 -15.66
C ASP A 92 -11.66 3.04 -15.79
N SER A 93 -12.71 2.64 -15.09
CA SER A 93 -13.24 1.28 -15.09
C SER A 93 -14.70 1.27 -15.52
N THR A 94 -15.02 0.38 -16.45
CA THR A 94 -16.37 0.15 -16.94
C THR A 94 -16.76 -1.31 -16.75
N TYR A 95 -17.85 -1.53 -16.04
CA TYR A 95 -18.41 -2.87 -15.78
C TYR A 95 -19.56 -3.16 -16.74
N LEU A 96 -19.52 -4.33 -17.40
CA LEU A 96 -20.45 -4.67 -18.46
C LEU A 96 -21.91 -4.77 -17.95
N ASP A 97 -22.13 -5.36 -16.78
CA ASP A 97 -23.45 -5.65 -16.23
C ASP A 97 -23.70 -4.95 -14.88
N SER A 98 -22.89 -3.96 -14.52
CA SER A 98 -22.98 -3.20 -13.26
C SER A 98 -22.50 -1.76 -13.43
N GLY A 99 -23.14 -1.01 -14.33
CA GLY A 99 -22.75 0.38 -14.64
C GLY A 99 -22.81 1.35 -13.46
N ASP A 100 -23.54 1.00 -12.39
CA ASP A 100 -23.53 1.78 -11.15
C ASP A 100 -22.23 1.63 -10.35
N ASP A 101 -21.40 0.62 -10.68
CA ASP A 101 -20.08 0.39 -10.11
C ASP A 101 -18.95 0.98 -10.98
N ASP A 102 -19.26 1.61 -12.12
CA ASP A 102 -18.29 2.32 -12.94
C ASP A 102 -17.62 3.45 -12.13
N TYR A 103 -16.32 3.63 -12.30
CA TYR A 103 -15.59 4.67 -11.57
C TYR A 103 -14.45 5.25 -12.40
N THR A 104 -14.01 6.44 -12.00
CA THR A 104 -12.77 7.05 -12.49
C THR A 104 -11.99 7.58 -11.30
N ASP A 105 -10.84 6.97 -11.00
CA ASP A 105 -9.93 7.43 -9.95
C ASP A 105 -8.81 8.29 -10.54
N TYR A 106 -8.34 9.25 -9.76
CA TYR A 106 -7.19 10.08 -10.09
C TYR A 106 -6.13 10.00 -9.01
N ILE A 107 -4.87 9.82 -9.43
CA ILE A 107 -3.73 9.77 -8.52
C ILE A 107 -2.67 10.75 -9.02
N THR A 108 -2.24 11.64 -8.14
CA THR A 108 -1.10 12.52 -8.39
C THR A 108 -0.06 12.29 -7.30
N LYS A 109 1.19 12.02 -7.68
CA LYS A 109 2.31 11.83 -6.73
C LYS A 109 3.47 12.72 -7.10
N ALA A 110 4.10 13.30 -6.09
CA ALA A 110 5.34 14.06 -6.22
C ALA A 110 6.36 13.54 -5.21
N ASP A 111 7.59 13.28 -5.65
CA ASP A 111 8.67 12.81 -4.80
C ASP A 111 9.93 13.65 -5.03
N ILE A 112 10.62 13.95 -3.95
CA ILE A 112 11.89 14.66 -3.92
C ILE A 112 12.88 13.85 -3.09
N HIS A 113 13.99 13.45 -3.69
CA HIS A 113 15.15 12.94 -3.00
C HIS A 113 16.30 13.94 -3.13
N GLN A 114 16.73 14.52 -2.02
CA GLN A 114 17.77 15.54 -1.97
C GLN A 114 18.94 15.11 -1.08
N GLU A 115 20.10 14.85 -1.67
CA GLU A 115 21.36 14.70 -0.95
C GLU A 115 22.08 16.05 -0.87
N PHE A 116 22.05 16.70 0.28
CA PHE A 116 22.81 17.95 0.49
C PHE A 116 24.31 17.68 0.57
N ASN A 117 24.68 16.54 1.11
CA ASN A 117 26.03 15.98 1.18
C ASN A 117 25.96 14.52 1.66
N ALA A 118 27.13 13.85 1.78
CA ALA A 118 27.20 12.45 2.17
C ALA A 118 26.58 12.08 3.55
N ARG A 119 26.19 13.07 4.36
CA ARG A 119 25.61 12.86 5.70
C ARG A 119 24.19 13.41 5.86
N ASN A 120 23.73 14.19 4.91
CA ASN A 120 22.44 14.90 5.04
C ASN A 120 21.59 14.59 3.82
N THR A 121 20.53 13.84 4.04
CA THR A 121 19.56 13.43 3.02
C THR A 121 18.17 13.82 3.46
N LEU A 122 17.40 14.39 2.56
CA LEU A 122 15.99 14.73 2.74
C LEU A 122 15.18 14.02 1.68
N ASN A 123 14.12 13.32 2.10
CA ASN A 123 13.07 12.82 1.23
C ASN A 123 11.77 13.57 1.55
N VAL A 124 11.06 14.02 0.53
CA VAL A 124 9.72 14.63 0.67
C VAL A 124 8.82 13.99 -0.37
N PHE A 125 7.61 13.68 0.00
CA PHE A 125 6.59 13.18 -0.91
C PHE A 125 5.24 13.84 -0.65
N GLY A 126 4.43 13.88 -1.69
CA GLY A 126 3.03 14.25 -1.63
C GLY A 126 2.22 13.35 -2.55
N GLU A 127 1.03 12.98 -2.12
CA GLU A 127 0.08 12.20 -2.90
C GLU A 127 -1.31 12.79 -2.73
N TYR A 128 -2.02 12.94 -3.83
CA TYR A 128 -3.44 13.23 -3.88
C TYR A 128 -4.13 12.09 -4.62
N TYR A 129 -5.08 11.48 -3.97
CA TYR A 129 -5.93 10.43 -4.49
C TYR A 129 -7.39 10.89 -4.40
N ASP A 130 -8.07 10.92 -5.52
CA ASP A 130 -9.51 11.11 -5.65
C ASP A 130 -10.05 9.81 -6.23
N GLY A 131 -10.79 9.06 -5.44
CA GLY A 131 -11.20 7.72 -5.83
C GLY A 131 -12.29 7.14 -4.92
N HIS A 132 -12.32 5.83 -4.83
CA HIS A 132 -13.43 5.12 -4.19
C HIS A 132 -13.01 3.93 -3.33
N GLU A 133 -13.90 3.54 -2.41
CA GLU A 133 -13.95 2.21 -1.80
C GLU A 133 -14.91 1.34 -2.63
N GLN A 134 -14.46 0.19 -3.10
CA GLN A 134 -15.30 -0.79 -3.83
C GLN A 134 -16.44 -1.26 -2.94
N ARG A 135 -17.63 -1.52 -3.51
CA ARG A 135 -18.72 -2.15 -2.75
C ARG A 135 -18.26 -3.50 -2.18
N GLY A 136 -18.64 -3.76 -0.92
CA GLY A 136 -18.16 -4.93 -0.16
C GLY A 136 -16.85 -4.70 0.59
N THR A 137 -16.27 -3.49 0.52
CA THR A 137 -15.08 -3.11 1.28
C THR A 137 -15.33 -1.89 2.18
N GLY A 138 -14.40 -1.63 3.08
CA GLY A 138 -14.43 -0.45 3.94
C GLY A 138 -15.71 -0.38 4.79
N PHE A 139 -16.44 0.73 4.70
CA PHE A 139 -17.66 0.93 5.49
C PHE A 139 -18.85 0.10 4.98
N ILE A 140 -18.88 -0.24 3.69
CA ILE A 140 -20.00 -0.95 3.05
C ILE A 140 -19.70 -2.43 2.84
N GLU A 141 -19.17 -3.08 3.88
CA GLU A 141 -18.92 -4.52 3.90
C GLU A 141 -20.18 -5.34 4.22
N GLY A 142 -20.21 -6.58 3.77
CA GLY A 142 -21.26 -7.55 4.05
C GLY A 142 -22.63 -7.06 3.61
N ASP A 143 -23.65 -7.14 4.47
CA ASP A 143 -25.03 -6.72 4.15
C ASP A 143 -25.14 -5.23 3.82
N LEU A 144 -24.18 -4.39 4.22
CA LEU A 144 -24.14 -2.97 3.88
C LEU A 144 -23.80 -2.72 2.40
N SER A 145 -23.18 -3.68 1.70
CA SER A 145 -22.92 -3.60 0.26
C SER A 145 -24.19 -3.42 -0.58
N PHE A 146 -25.37 -3.77 -0.03
CA PHE A 146 -26.68 -3.57 -0.66
C PHE A 146 -27.38 -2.28 -0.26
N VAL A 147 -26.82 -1.51 0.69
CA VAL A 147 -27.41 -0.24 1.17
C VAL A 147 -27.04 0.91 0.23
N THR A 148 -25.90 0.80 -0.43
CA THR A 148 -25.45 1.78 -1.41
C THR A 148 -25.68 1.26 -2.83
N ASP A 149 -26.02 2.15 -3.75
CA ASP A 149 -26.18 1.86 -5.18
C ASP A 149 -24.86 2.10 -5.97
N LYS A 150 -23.87 2.78 -5.36
CA LYS A 150 -22.58 3.11 -5.95
C LYS A 150 -21.45 2.88 -4.96
N PRO A 151 -20.19 2.81 -5.43
CA PRO A 151 -19.00 2.88 -4.56
C PRO A 151 -18.98 4.11 -3.66
N VAL A 152 -18.31 4.01 -2.52
CA VAL A 152 -18.10 5.16 -1.63
C VAL A 152 -16.92 5.95 -2.15
N GLU A 153 -17.14 7.22 -2.49
CA GLU A 153 -16.12 8.13 -3.02
C GLU A 153 -15.42 8.89 -1.89
N TYR A 154 -14.11 9.05 -1.98
CA TYR A 154 -13.33 9.82 -1.02
C TYR A 154 -12.06 10.43 -1.66
N GLU A 155 -11.61 11.52 -1.09
CA GLU A 155 -10.32 12.11 -1.36
C GLU A 155 -9.33 11.78 -0.24
N LEU A 156 -8.09 11.49 -0.60
CA LEU A 156 -6.99 11.28 0.33
C LEU A 156 -5.82 12.18 -0.07
N THR A 157 -5.51 13.14 0.79
CA THR A 157 -4.31 13.96 0.64
C THR A 157 -3.25 13.48 1.62
N THR A 158 -2.12 13.01 1.13
CA THR A 158 -0.99 12.60 1.94
C THR A 158 0.21 13.47 1.66
N PHE A 159 0.86 13.95 2.71
CA PHE A 159 2.10 14.69 2.61
C PHE A 159 3.07 14.20 3.70
N GLY A 160 4.35 14.06 3.36
CA GLY A 160 5.31 13.63 4.35
C GLY A 160 6.75 13.73 3.88
N GLY A 161 7.65 13.29 4.77
CA GLY A 161 9.06 13.23 4.45
C GLY A 161 9.89 12.75 5.61
N ASP A 162 11.16 12.50 5.30
CA ASP A 162 12.16 12.15 6.30
C ASP A 162 13.47 12.90 6.06
N TYR A 163 14.13 13.22 7.15
CA TYR A 163 15.49 13.77 7.15
C TYR A 163 16.41 12.80 7.85
N THR A 164 17.46 12.38 7.15
CA THR A 164 18.50 11.50 7.68
C THR A 164 19.79 12.24 7.87
N TYR A 165 20.35 12.17 9.10
CA TYR A 165 21.68 12.61 9.44
C TYR A 165 22.59 11.42 9.71
N GLY A 166 23.67 11.33 8.97
CA GLY A 166 24.66 10.25 9.01
C GLY A 166 24.73 9.47 7.71
N SER A 167 25.94 9.16 7.25
CA SER A 167 26.12 8.32 6.07
C SER A 167 25.77 6.86 6.39
N ARG A 168 25.46 6.08 5.36
CA ARG A 168 25.25 4.63 5.52
C ARG A 168 26.45 3.90 6.11
N GLU A 169 27.64 4.45 5.99
CA GLU A 169 28.90 3.85 6.49
C GLU A 169 29.26 4.35 7.89
N ALA A 170 28.54 5.35 8.41
CA ALA A 170 28.78 5.87 9.74
C ALA A 170 28.44 4.85 10.82
N SER A 171 29.12 4.96 11.98
CA SER A 171 28.82 4.14 13.15
C SER A 171 27.43 4.40 13.74
N GLY A 172 26.86 5.58 13.49
CA GLY A 172 25.52 5.98 13.89
C GLY A 172 24.84 6.85 12.86
N ARG A 173 23.52 6.72 12.73
CA ARG A 173 22.66 7.48 11.83
C ARG A 173 21.33 7.74 12.53
N VAL A 174 20.77 8.91 12.32
CA VAL A 174 19.46 9.29 12.84
C VAL A 174 18.54 9.64 11.67
N THR A 175 17.33 9.15 11.69
CA THR A 175 16.27 9.55 10.77
C THR A 175 15.08 10.11 11.57
N LEU A 176 14.61 11.28 11.18
CA LEU A 176 13.38 11.88 11.68
C LEU A 176 12.38 11.93 10.52
N ALA A 177 11.15 11.48 10.75
CA ALA A 177 10.13 11.44 9.74
C ALA A 177 8.80 12.00 10.25
N ALA A 178 8.05 12.62 9.34
CA ALA A 178 6.71 13.11 9.57
C ALA A 178 5.81 12.79 8.38
N LYS A 179 4.55 12.46 8.64
CA LYS A 179 3.52 12.23 7.63
C LYS A 179 2.19 12.74 8.15
N SER A 180 1.39 13.35 7.26
CA SER A 180 -0.02 13.68 7.48
C SER A 180 -0.84 13.09 6.35
N ALA A 181 -1.99 12.51 6.66
CA ALA A 181 -2.93 11.94 5.70
C ALA A 181 -4.35 12.36 6.08
N GLU A 182 -4.99 13.12 5.20
CA GLU A 182 -6.35 13.65 5.38
C GLU A 182 -7.32 12.88 4.49
N TYR A 183 -8.35 12.29 5.10
CA TYR A 183 -9.43 11.55 4.45
C TYR A 183 -10.70 12.38 4.46
N ASP A 184 -11.27 12.65 3.29
CA ASP A 184 -12.52 13.39 3.12
C ASP A 184 -13.47 12.61 2.20
N TYR A 185 -14.55 12.07 2.76
CA TYR A 185 -15.54 11.28 2.06
C TYR A 185 -16.51 12.17 1.32
N GLN A 186 -16.82 11.87 0.05
CA GLN A 186 -17.53 12.78 -0.84
C GLN A 186 -19.04 12.45 -0.97
N ASN A 187 -19.41 11.17 -0.93
CA ASN A 187 -20.81 10.75 -1.05
C ASN A 187 -21.33 10.02 0.21
N TYR A 188 -22.64 9.71 0.27
CA TYR A 188 -23.29 9.08 1.44
C TYR A 188 -22.98 9.77 2.77
N ARG A 189 -22.95 11.11 2.76
CA ARG A 189 -22.50 11.95 3.87
C ARG A 189 -23.28 11.78 5.18
N GLU A 190 -24.49 11.21 5.15
CA GLU A 190 -25.23 10.82 6.35
C GLU A 190 -24.49 9.78 7.20
N PHE A 191 -23.60 8.97 6.58
CA PHE A 191 -22.80 7.95 7.25
C PHE A 191 -21.32 8.32 7.21
N THR A 192 -20.79 8.70 6.04
CA THR A 192 -19.35 8.82 5.78
C THR A 192 -18.72 10.04 6.42
N ARG A 193 -19.47 11.14 6.69
CA ARG A 193 -18.94 12.34 7.37
C ARG A 193 -18.33 12.06 8.76
N PHE A 194 -18.64 10.93 9.37
CA PHE A 194 -18.07 10.50 10.64
C PHE A 194 -16.77 9.73 10.49
N ARG A 195 -16.29 9.59 9.26
CA ARG A 195 -15.04 8.93 8.90
C ARG A 195 -14.00 9.91 8.39
N ASP A 196 -14.38 11.17 8.13
CA ASP A 196 -13.44 12.23 7.82
C ASP A 196 -12.48 12.39 8.99
N ARG A 197 -11.19 12.36 8.69
CA ARG A 197 -10.15 12.36 9.71
C ARG A 197 -8.80 12.76 9.15
N THR A 198 -7.94 13.20 10.04
CA THR A 198 -6.51 13.38 9.77
C THR A 198 -5.70 12.36 10.57
N GLU A 199 -4.77 11.70 9.92
CA GLU A 199 -3.81 10.77 10.52
C GLU A 199 -2.41 11.39 10.46
N ASP A 200 -1.89 11.84 11.60
CA ASP A 200 -0.55 12.40 11.71
C ASP A 200 0.42 11.38 12.30
N THR A 201 1.59 11.24 11.70
CA THR A 201 2.66 10.36 12.18
C THR A 201 3.96 11.12 12.35
N LEU A 202 4.60 10.98 13.50
CA LEU A 202 5.96 11.43 13.76
C LEU A 202 6.81 10.24 14.19
N ALA A 203 8.00 10.06 13.58
CA ALA A 203 8.88 8.97 13.93
C ALA A 203 10.33 9.43 14.07
N GLY A 204 11.03 8.82 15.01
CA GLY A 204 12.47 8.98 15.19
C GLY A 204 13.15 7.62 15.25
N THR A 205 14.15 7.40 14.40
CA THR A 205 14.90 6.16 14.34
C THR A 205 16.39 6.43 14.51
N PHE A 206 17.01 5.74 15.47
CA PHE A 206 18.45 5.72 15.63
C PHE A 206 18.98 4.36 15.15
N TYR A 207 19.96 4.41 14.26
CA TYR A 207 20.68 3.24 13.73
C TYR A 207 22.10 3.21 14.26
N TRP A 208 22.50 2.04 14.72
CA TRP A 208 23.86 1.77 15.17
C TRP A 208 24.47 0.65 14.33
N ARG A 209 25.59 0.93 13.65
CA ARG A 209 26.34 -0.02 12.84
C ARG A 209 26.99 -1.10 13.72
N VAL A 210 26.44 -2.33 13.66
CA VAL A 210 26.95 -3.49 14.40
C VAL A 210 27.82 -4.41 13.55
N ALA A 211 27.64 -4.35 12.21
CA ALA A 211 28.48 -5.06 11.24
C ALA A 211 28.55 -4.25 9.91
N PRO A 212 29.46 -4.52 8.99
CA PRO A 212 29.67 -3.70 7.77
C PRO A 212 28.40 -3.41 6.94
N ARG A 213 27.40 -4.27 7.04
CA ARG A 213 26.13 -4.15 6.30
C ARG A 213 24.92 -4.47 7.17
N THR A 214 25.05 -4.25 8.47
CA THR A 214 23.98 -4.53 9.44
C THR A 214 23.97 -3.42 10.47
N ASP A 215 22.80 -2.82 10.63
CA ASP A 215 22.52 -1.80 11.62
C ASP A 215 21.52 -2.36 12.64
N ALA A 216 21.80 -2.26 13.93
CA ALA A 216 20.78 -2.34 14.97
C ALA A 216 20.02 -1.01 15.00
N LEU A 217 18.75 -1.02 15.35
CA LEU A 217 17.94 0.18 15.40
C LEU A 217 17.03 0.24 16.64
N ILE A 218 16.72 1.47 17.02
CA ILE A 218 15.65 1.79 17.97
C ILE A 218 14.77 2.84 17.28
N GLU A 219 13.47 2.63 17.30
CA GLU A 219 12.48 3.54 16.70
C GLU A 219 11.40 3.86 17.71
N THR A 220 10.97 5.13 17.75
CA THR A 220 9.74 5.56 18.39
C THR A 220 8.85 6.20 17.35
N ARG A 221 7.55 5.88 17.38
CA ARG A 221 6.57 6.40 16.44
C ARG A 221 5.33 6.86 17.21
N TYR A 222 4.96 8.12 17.04
CA TYR A 222 3.73 8.71 17.51
C TYR A 222 2.76 8.79 16.35
N ILE A 223 1.52 8.36 16.56
CA ILE A 223 0.43 8.41 15.58
C ILE A 223 -0.75 9.06 16.27
N ASN A 224 -1.29 10.11 15.66
CA ASN A 224 -2.53 10.76 16.08
C ASN A 224 -3.59 10.55 15.01
N ASN A 225 -4.76 10.08 15.38
CA ASN A 225 -5.93 9.96 14.53
C ASN A 225 -6.99 10.92 15.05
N ASP A 226 -7.24 11.99 14.32
CA ASP A 226 -8.22 13.02 14.70
C ASP A 226 -9.41 12.96 13.76
N TYR A 227 -10.58 12.60 14.32
CA TYR A 227 -11.84 12.51 13.58
C TYR A 227 -12.60 13.83 13.68
N ASP A 228 -12.94 14.43 12.54
CA ASP A 228 -13.61 15.73 12.43
C ASP A 228 -14.95 15.76 13.16
N GLN A 229 -15.69 14.66 13.11
CA GLN A 229 -17.04 14.59 13.66
C GLN A 229 -17.26 13.30 14.44
N ARG A 230 -17.85 13.44 15.62
CA ARG A 230 -18.37 12.34 16.41
C ARG A 230 -19.72 11.89 15.86
N ASN A 231 -19.91 10.57 15.66
CA ASN A 231 -21.22 10.00 15.36
C ASN A 231 -22.11 10.04 16.62
N PRO A 232 -23.23 10.82 16.63
CA PRO A 232 -24.11 10.93 17.81
C PRO A 232 -24.78 9.61 18.18
N SER A 233 -24.91 8.68 17.23
CA SER A 233 -25.50 7.37 17.46
C SER A 233 -24.52 6.34 18.03
N ASN A 234 -23.21 6.68 18.08
CA ASN A 234 -22.20 5.83 18.69
C ASN A 234 -22.11 6.10 20.20
N PRO A 235 -22.54 5.15 21.06
CA PRO A 235 -22.51 5.35 22.51
C PRO A 235 -21.08 5.48 23.06
N ASP A 236 -20.09 4.88 22.38
CA ASP A 236 -18.70 4.83 22.81
C ASP A 236 -17.91 6.10 22.48
N GLY A 237 -18.52 7.07 21.79
CA GLY A 237 -17.93 8.37 21.53
C GLY A 237 -17.03 8.44 20.28
N SER A 238 -16.03 9.35 20.30
CA SER A 238 -15.11 9.55 19.20
C SER A 238 -14.12 8.40 19.06
N PHE A 239 -13.62 8.20 17.83
CA PHE A 239 -12.47 7.32 17.52
C PHE A 239 -11.12 8.07 17.60
N THR A 240 -11.15 9.40 17.85
CA THR A 240 -9.92 10.19 18.03
C THR A 240 -9.03 9.55 19.09
N SER A 241 -7.77 9.35 18.74
CA SER A 241 -6.83 8.57 19.55
C SER A 241 -5.37 8.95 19.27
N ASP A 242 -4.56 8.75 20.28
CA ASP A 242 -3.10 8.86 20.23
C ASP A 242 -2.46 7.48 20.42
N GLN A 243 -1.45 7.15 19.62
CA GLN A 243 -0.74 5.89 19.74
C GLN A 243 0.76 6.11 19.76
N MET A 244 1.44 5.45 20.68
CA MET A 244 2.90 5.40 20.76
C MET A 244 3.40 3.99 20.45
N ASN A 245 4.33 3.87 19.49
CA ASN A 245 5.01 2.62 19.18
C ASN A 245 6.48 2.71 19.57
N TYR A 246 6.99 1.68 20.24
CA TYR A 246 8.38 1.53 20.63
C TYR A 246 8.93 0.26 20.00
N LEU A 247 9.89 0.39 19.09
CA LEU A 247 10.43 -0.73 18.31
C LEU A 247 11.95 -0.82 18.48
N VAL A 248 12.45 -2.04 18.54
CA VAL A 248 13.87 -2.35 18.43
C VAL A 248 14.06 -3.36 17.31
N GLY A 249 15.19 -3.29 16.62
CA GLY A 249 15.35 -4.17 15.48
C GLY A 249 16.72 -4.18 14.87
N VAL A 250 16.79 -4.85 13.73
CA VAL A 250 17.98 -4.92 12.88
C VAL A 250 17.58 -4.71 11.43
N GLU A 251 18.41 -3.98 10.69
CA GLU A 251 18.34 -3.82 9.24
C GLU A 251 19.65 -4.35 8.63
N TRP A 252 19.55 -5.08 7.53
CA TRP A 252 20.75 -5.61 6.87
C TRP A 252 20.67 -5.57 5.35
N GLN A 253 21.84 -5.45 4.75
CA GLN A 253 22.12 -5.71 3.33
C GLN A 253 23.33 -6.65 3.26
N ALA A 254 23.24 -7.77 4.00
CA ALA A 254 24.39 -8.60 4.37
C ALA A 254 25.15 -9.19 3.18
N THR A 255 24.42 -9.52 2.09
CA THR A 255 25.03 -10.02 0.85
C THR A 255 24.36 -9.35 -0.34
N GLY A 256 24.90 -9.52 -1.56
CA GLY A 256 24.19 -9.13 -2.79
C GLY A 256 22.92 -9.96 -3.06
N LYS A 257 22.56 -10.88 -2.17
CA LYS A 257 21.44 -11.80 -2.32
C LYS A 257 20.36 -11.63 -1.26
N THR A 258 20.66 -10.98 -0.13
CA THR A 258 19.73 -10.91 0.99
C THR A 258 19.79 -9.53 1.61
N SER A 259 18.65 -8.86 1.66
CA SER A 259 18.42 -7.65 2.44
C SER A 259 17.12 -7.78 3.22
N GLY A 260 17.00 -7.03 4.30
CA GLY A 260 15.76 -7.05 5.07
C GLY A 260 15.88 -6.30 6.38
N HIS A 261 14.81 -6.35 7.13
CA HIS A 261 14.71 -5.83 8.49
C HIS A 261 13.84 -6.73 9.36
N ILE A 262 14.10 -6.67 10.64
CA ILE A 262 13.25 -7.25 11.69
C ILE A 262 13.12 -6.19 12.76
N LYS A 263 11.91 -5.79 13.09
CA LYS A 263 11.58 -4.91 14.18
C LYS A 263 10.56 -5.60 15.08
N LEU A 264 10.75 -5.51 16.37
CA LEU A 264 9.87 -6.03 17.40
C LEU A 264 9.59 -4.91 18.39
N GLY A 265 8.38 -4.79 18.87
CA GLY A 265 8.03 -3.69 19.75
C GLY A 265 6.69 -3.81 20.43
N MET A 266 6.30 -2.73 21.06
CA MET A 266 5.02 -2.57 21.75
C MET A 266 4.38 -1.27 21.30
N TYR A 267 3.05 -1.24 21.34
CA TYR A 267 2.26 -0.02 21.16
C TYR A 267 1.41 0.21 22.42
N ASP A 268 1.03 1.47 22.60
CA ASP A 268 0.10 1.95 23.61
C ASP A 268 -0.79 2.99 22.93
N ARG A 269 -2.12 2.78 22.95
CA ARG A 269 -3.12 3.60 22.27
C ARG A 269 -4.18 4.06 23.26
N ASP A 270 -4.30 5.36 23.38
CA ASP A 270 -5.25 6.06 24.23
C ASP A 270 -6.36 6.69 23.38
N TYR A 271 -7.63 6.50 23.75
CA TYR A 271 -8.77 7.14 23.12
C TYR A 271 -9.22 8.38 23.91
N ASP A 272 -9.56 9.47 23.21
CA ASP A 272 -10.13 10.67 23.83
C ASP A 272 -11.47 10.40 24.56
N SER A 273 -12.20 9.39 24.08
CA SER A 273 -13.48 8.99 24.66
C SER A 273 -13.27 8.02 25.83
N SER A 274 -13.61 8.44 27.03
CA SER A 274 -13.57 7.58 28.23
C SER A 274 -14.54 6.38 28.19
N ALA A 275 -15.41 6.28 27.18
CA ALA A 275 -16.28 5.14 26.97
C ALA A 275 -15.59 4.04 26.15
N ARG A 276 -14.47 4.35 25.47
CA ARG A 276 -13.63 3.38 24.80
C ARG A 276 -12.54 2.89 25.74
N GLN A 277 -12.16 1.64 25.59
CA GLN A 277 -11.05 1.07 26.34
C GLN A 277 -9.75 1.35 25.57
N ASP A 278 -8.75 1.86 26.28
CA ASP A 278 -7.40 2.00 25.77
C ASP A 278 -6.81 0.63 25.47
N GLU A 279 -5.87 0.58 24.53
CA GLU A 279 -5.34 -0.66 23.97
C GLU A 279 -3.81 -0.65 24.01
N ASP A 280 -3.22 -1.77 24.37
CA ASP A 280 -1.79 -2.00 24.30
C ASP A 280 -1.47 -3.37 23.73
N GLY A 281 -0.27 -3.54 23.24
CA GLY A 281 0.12 -4.85 22.72
C GLY A 281 1.46 -4.90 22.03
N PHE A 282 1.73 -6.08 21.49
CA PHE A 282 2.98 -6.39 20.80
C PHE A 282 2.86 -6.09 19.31
N LEU A 283 3.94 -5.54 18.72
CA LEU A 283 4.08 -5.29 17.28
C LEU A 283 5.29 -6.04 16.74
N TRP A 284 5.22 -6.42 15.46
CA TRP A 284 6.39 -6.82 14.67
C TRP A 284 6.29 -6.29 13.24
N GLU A 285 7.44 -6.03 12.65
CA GLU A 285 7.61 -5.71 11.24
C GLU A 285 8.81 -6.50 10.72
N VAL A 286 8.60 -7.40 9.78
CA VAL A 286 9.65 -8.22 9.17
C VAL A 286 9.54 -8.13 7.66
N GLY A 287 10.61 -7.73 7.01
CA GLY A 287 10.72 -7.76 5.55
C GLY A 287 12.02 -8.42 5.15
N VAL A 288 11.96 -9.41 4.25
CA VAL A 288 13.13 -10.13 3.75
C VAL A 288 13.06 -10.30 2.24
N LEU A 289 13.94 -9.62 1.52
CA LEU A 289 14.16 -9.85 0.10
C LEU A 289 15.31 -10.83 -0.08
N TYR A 290 15.03 -11.97 -0.71
CA TYR A 290 16.02 -12.98 -1.07
C TYR A 290 16.11 -13.14 -2.59
N GLN A 291 17.29 -12.83 -3.14
CA GLN A 291 17.61 -12.94 -4.56
C GLN A 291 18.67 -14.03 -4.80
N PRO A 292 18.27 -15.32 -4.82
CA PRO A 292 19.22 -16.42 -5.02
C PRO A 292 19.95 -16.33 -6.36
N ARG A 293 19.27 -15.74 -7.36
CA ARG A 293 19.76 -15.48 -8.72
C ARG A 293 19.28 -14.11 -9.17
N THR A 294 19.94 -13.52 -10.17
CA THR A 294 19.55 -12.22 -10.75
C THR A 294 18.19 -12.25 -11.44
N TYR A 295 17.71 -13.43 -11.78
CA TYR A 295 16.43 -13.67 -12.46
C TYR A 295 15.35 -14.24 -11.55
N SER A 296 15.60 -14.38 -10.27
CA SER A 296 14.59 -14.89 -9.30
C SER A 296 14.71 -14.17 -7.98
N SER A 297 13.58 -13.72 -7.45
CA SER A 297 13.45 -13.09 -6.15
C SER A 297 12.31 -13.69 -5.36
N LEU A 298 12.48 -13.74 -4.05
CA LEU A 298 11.47 -14.03 -3.05
C LEU A 298 11.44 -12.84 -2.10
N ASP A 299 10.25 -12.31 -1.87
CA ASP A 299 10.00 -11.21 -0.93
C ASP A 299 9.00 -11.69 0.11
N LEU A 300 9.43 -11.76 1.36
CA LEU A 300 8.61 -12.14 2.50
C LEU A 300 8.39 -10.91 3.37
N ASN A 301 7.13 -10.58 3.61
CA ASN A 301 6.73 -9.54 4.54
C ASN A 301 5.74 -10.10 5.55
N THR A 302 5.90 -9.77 6.82
CA THR A 302 4.92 -10.03 7.87
C THR A 302 4.96 -8.91 8.89
N ARG A 303 3.78 -8.49 9.33
CA ARG A 303 3.64 -7.45 10.34
C ARG A 303 2.38 -7.66 11.17
N ARG A 304 2.39 -7.07 12.36
CA ARG A 304 1.21 -6.83 13.18
C ARG A 304 1.07 -5.35 13.41
N TYR A 305 -0.11 -4.82 13.14
CA TYR A 305 -0.39 -3.39 13.23
C TYR A 305 -1.88 -3.15 13.50
N TYR A 306 -2.20 -1.92 13.84
CA TYR A 306 -3.58 -1.48 14.05
C TYR A 306 -4.03 -0.59 12.92
N GLN A 307 -5.28 -0.79 12.50
CA GLN A 307 -5.98 0.02 11.51
C GLN A 307 -7.21 0.66 12.16
N GLU A 308 -7.64 1.77 11.58
CA GLU A 308 -8.93 2.36 11.94
C GLU A 308 -10.07 1.43 11.53
N THR A 309 -11.10 1.37 12.36
CA THR A 309 -12.26 0.50 12.11
C THR A 309 -13.09 0.98 10.93
N SER A 310 -13.68 0.04 10.20
CA SER A 310 -14.68 0.31 9.16
C SER A 310 -16.08 0.58 9.71
N GLY A 311 -16.29 0.52 11.04
CA GLY A 311 -17.59 0.80 11.69
C GLY A 311 -17.94 -0.15 12.81
N LEU A 312 -17.28 -1.29 12.91
CA LEU A 312 -17.42 -2.26 14.01
C LEU A 312 -16.20 -2.22 14.92
N GLY A 313 -16.44 -2.21 16.22
CA GLY A 313 -15.37 -2.19 17.23
C GLY A 313 -14.68 -0.84 17.36
N ASN A 314 -13.50 -0.84 17.96
CA ASN A 314 -12.68 0.35 18.23
C ASN A 314 -11.57 0.52 17.19
N ALA A 315 -10.88 -0.56 16.89
CA ALA A 315 -9.81 -0.64 15.91
C ALA A 315 -9.73 -2.08 15.36
N ILE A 316 -8.96 -2.28 14.31
CA ILE A 316 -8.71 -3.59 13.73
C ILE A 316 -7.26 -3.96 13.98
N ASN A 317 -7.03 -4.98 14.80
CA ASN A 317 -5.71 -5.57 15.01
C ASN A 317 -5.44 -6.58 13.91
N THR A 318 -4.52 -6.25 13.01
CA THR A 318 -4.21 -7.05 11.83
C THR A 318 -2.85 -7.71 11.97
N GLU A 319 -2.82 -9.01 11.78
CA GLU A 319 -1.61 -9.82 11.60
C GLU A 319 -1.59 -10.33 10.17
N GLU A 320 -0.56 -10.00 9.41
CA GLU A 320 -0.48 -10.39 8.01
C GLU A 320 0.87 -11.01 7.64
N VAL A 321 0.84 -11.87 6.64
CA VAL A 321 2.01 -12.41 5.96
C VAL A 321 1.79 -12.42 4.46
N THR A 322 2.78 -11.96 3.70
CA THR A 322 2.80 -12.00 2.24
C THR A 322 4.11 -12.59 1.77
N LEU A 323 4.03 -13.53 0.83
CA LEU A 323 5.17 -14.08 0.13
C LEU A 323 4.99 -13.83 -1.36
N ALA A 324 5.87 -13.04 -1.95
CA ALA A 324 5.92 -12.79 -3.38
C ALA A 324 7.14 -13.49 -4.00
N TRP A 325 6.90 -14.32 -5.01
CA TRP A 325 7.95 -14.92 -5.83
C TRP A 325 7.86 -14.38 -7.23
N ARG A 326 9.04 -14.01 -7.77
CA ARG A 326 9.18 -13.59 -9.15
C ARG A 326 10.28 -14.38 -9.83
N HIS A 327 10.03 -14.81 -11.05
CA HIS A 327 11.00 -15.53 -11.85
C HIS A 327 10.99 -15.07 -13.32
N ASN A 328 12.13 -14.58 -13.80
CA ASN A 328 12.33 -14.26 -15.20
C ASN A 328 12.89 -15.49 -15.92
N TRP A 329 12.09 -16.17 -16.71
CA TRP A 329 12.49 -17.37 -17.47
C TRP A 329 13.52 -17.03 -18.55
N ASN A 330 13.37 -15.86 -19.14
CA ASN A 330 14.27 -15.27 -20.13
C ASN A 330 14.06 -13.74 -20.16
N GLN A 331 14.63 -13.08 -21.19
CA GLN A 331 14.52 -11.62 -21.33
C GLN A 331 13.10 -11.11 -21.67
N ARG A 332 12.16 -12.00 -21.98
CA ARG A 332 10.80 -11.64 -22.42
C ARG A 332 9.70 -12.25 -21.59
N SER A 333 10.01 -13.24 -20.79
CA SER A 333 8.97 -14.00 -20.07
C SER A 333 9.27 -13.99 -18.58
N SER A 334 8.26 -13.69 -17.79
CA SER A 334 8.31 -13.80 -16.33
C SER A 334 7.04 -14.39 -15.76
N THR A 335 7.16 -14.94 -14.56
CA THR A 335 6.03 -15.40 -13.74
C THR A 335 6.14 -14.75 -12.39
N GLY A 336 5.00 -14.27 -11.88
CA GLY A 336 4.79 -13.81 -10.51
C GLY A 336 3.83 -14.74 -9.78
N LEU A 337 4.09 -14.98 -8.50
CA LEU A 337 3.18 -15.66 -7.59
C LEU A 337 3.17 -14.86 -6.28
N ILE A 338 1.98 -14.50 -5.80
CA ILE A 338 1.77 -13.84 -4.52
C ILE A 338 0.88 -14.74 -3.68
N LEU A 339 1.27 -14.97 -2.44
CA LEU A 339 0.50 -15.69 -1.43
C LEU A 339 0.37 -14.77 -0.23
N GLY A 340 -0.84 -14.48 0.19
CA GLY A 340 -1.13 -13.68 1.37
C GLY A 340 -2.06 -14.39 2.33
N ALA A 341 -1.89 -14.10 3.60
CA ALA A 341 -2.84 -14.47 4.65
C ALA A 341 -2.85 -13.37 5.70
N SER A 342 -4.02 -13.05 6.23
CA SER A 342 -4.16 -12.16 7.39
C SER A 342 -5.23 -12.63 8.35
N VAL A 343 -5.05 -12.22 9.60
CA VAL A 343 -6.04 -12.36 10.66
C VAL A 343 -6.37 -10.97 11.15
N GLU A 344 -7.64 -10.62 11.13
CA GLU A 344 -8.17 -9.32 11.56
C GLU A 344 -9.07 -9.52 12.79
N ASN A 345 -8.67 -8.98 13.93
CA ASN A 345 -9.48 -8.98 15.13
C ASN A 345 -10.04 -7.57 15.34
N TYR A 346 -11.36 -7.46 15.40
CA TYR A 346 -12.07 -6.19 15.60
C TYR A 346 -12.20 -5.95 17.12
N GLU A 347 -11.30 -5.12 17.67
CA GLU A 347 -11.26 -4.82 19.10
C GLU A 347 -12.57 -4.17 19.56
N GLY A 348 -13.13 -4.69 20.64
CA GLY A 348 -14.47 -4.27 21.12
C GLY A 348 -15.65 -4.86 20.33
N SER A 349 -15.43 -5.82 19.43
CA SER A 349 -16.44 -6.56 18.68
C SER A 349 -16.16 -8.07 18.77
N GLU A 350 -17.17 -8.89 18.48
CA GLU A 350 -17.01 -10.35 18.34
C GLU A 350 -16.50 -10.75 16.94
N ARG A 351 -16.32 -9.80 16.03
CA ARG A 351 -15.86 -10.09 14.66
C ARG A 351 -14.38 -10.42 14.63
N LYS A 352 -14.09 -11.51 13.96
CA LYS A 352 -12.75 -11.92 13.55
C LYS A 352 -12.82 -12.44 12.13
N ASP A 353 -11.88 -12.00 11.29
CA ASP A 353 -11.77 -12.40 9.89
C ASP A 353 -10.43 -13.09 9.65
N ASP A 354 -10.45 -14.24 8.99
CA ASP A 354 -9.28 -14.92 8.45
C ASP A 354 -9.31 -14.74 6.92
N ASN A 355 -8.34 -14.02 6.36
CA ASN A 355 -8.28 -13.72 4.93
C ASN A 355 -7.13 -14.49 4.27
N TYR A 356 -7.37 -14.95 3.04
CA TYR A 356 -6.38 -15.62 2.19
C TYR A 356 -6.45 -15.05 0.78
N ASN A 357 -5.29 -14.78 0.20
CA ASN A 357 -5.22 -14.37 -1.19
C ASN A 357 -4.11 -15.10 -1.94
N VAL A 358 -4.38 -15.44 -3.20
CA VAL A 358 -3.43 -16.05 -4.12
C VAL A 358 -3.51 -15.31 -5.44
N GLU A 359 -2.39 -14.81 -5.95
CA GLU A 359 -2.31 -14.28 -7.31
C GLU A 359 -1.21 -15.02 -8.07
N ALA A 360 -1.52 -15.47 -9.28
CA ALA A 360 -0.57 -16.03 -10.23
C ALA A 360 -0.69 -15.26 -11.55
N ARG A 361 0.47 -14.79 -12.05
CA ARG A 361 0.53 -14.05 -13.32
C ARG A 361 1.68 -14.48 -14.20
N TYR A 362 1.49 -14.34 -15.49
CA TYR A 362 2.52 -14.52 -16.50
C TYR A 362 2.60 -13.27 -17.37
N ASP A 363 3.81 -12.74 -17.55
CA ASP A 363 4.07 -11.55 -18.35
C ASP A 363 4.98 -11.90 -19.53
N TYR A 364 4.70 -11.28 -20.67
CA TYR A 364 5.45 -11.45 -21.91
C TYR A 364 5.72 -10.12 -22.59
N ALA A 365 7.00 -9.76 -22.74
CA ALA A 365 7.43 -8.59 -23.51
C ALA A 365 7.26 -8.85 -25.02
N PHE A 366 6.08 -8.47 -25.53
CA PHE A 366 5.71 -8.71 -26.92
C PHE A 366 6.49 -7.81 -27.87
N ARG A 367 6.62 -6.52 -27.52
CA ARG A 367 7.42 -5.52 -28.23
C ARG A 367 8.16 -4.65 -27.21
N ARG A 368 9.07 -3.78 -27.67
CA ARG A 368 9.75 -2.82 -26.81
C ARG A 368 8.81 -1.82 -26.14
N TRP A 369 7.68 -1.57 -26.77
CA TRP A 369 6.66 -0.62 -26.35
C TRP A 369 5.37 -1.30 -25.85
N MET A 370 5.34 -2.65 -25.76
CA MET A 370 4.14 -3.40 -25.37
C MET A 370 4.51 -4.66 -24.61
N ASP A 371 4.01 -4.76 -23.39
CA ASP A 371 4.00 -5.95 -22.56
C ASP A 371 2.59 -6.49 -22.45
N LEU A 372 2.44 -7.81 -22.43
CA LEU A 372 1.18 -8.52 -22.26
C LEU A 372 1.25 -9.33 -20.98
N GLY A 373 0.18 -9.30 -20.20
CA GLY A 373 0.00 -10.05 -18.97
C GLY A 373 -1.27 -10.88 -18.99
N ALA A 374 -1.25 -11.99 -18.30
CA ALA A 374 -2.44 -12.76 -17.96
C ALA A 374 -2.30 -13.34 -16.57
N GLY A 375 -3.39 -13.39 -15.80
CA GLY A 375 -3.33 -13.92 -14.45
C GLY A 375 -4.67 -14.31 -13.89
N TYR A 376 -4.56 -14.82 -12.69
CA TYR A 376 -5.67 -15.27 -11.88
C TYR A 376 -5.43 -14.81 -10.44
N ARG A 377 -6.48 -14.30 -9.78
CA ARG A 377 -6.51 -13.97 -8.37
C ARG A 377 -7.65 -14.71 -7.69
N TYR A 378 -7.39 -15.21 -6.52
CA TYR A 378 -8.35 -15.81 -5.61
C TYR A 378 -8.26 -15.08 -4.28
N GLU A 379 -9.41 -14.68 -3.75
CA GLU A 379 -9.55 -14.11 -2.42
C GLU A 379 -10.61 -14.88 -1.64
N ASP A 380 -10.36 -15.10 -0.36
CA ASP A 380 -11.27 -15.76 0.57
C ASP A 380 -11.21 -15.03 1.91
N ARG A 381 -12.35 -14.58 2.38
CA ARG A 381 -12.55 -14.05 3.73
C ARG A 381 -13.49 -14.97 4.49
N ASN A 382 -12.98 -15.55 5.56
CA ASN A 382 -13.77 -16.35 6.48
C ASN A 382 -13.99 -15.54 7.76
N SER A 383 -15.24 -15.15 8.04
CA SER A 383 -15.60 -14.30 9.16
C SER A 383 -16.44 -15.04 10.19
N ASP A 384 -16.22 -14.73 11.49
CA ASP A 384 -17.09 -15.22 12.59
C ASP A 384 -18.51 -14.64 12.49
N LEU A 385 -18.68 -13.52 11.76
CA LEU A 385 -20.00 -12.98 11.39
C LEU A 385 -20.27 -13.29 9.92
N ASN A 386 -21.10 -14.26 9.66
CA ASN A 386 -21.35 -14.84 8.32
C ASN A 386 -21.59 -13.83 7.19
N SER A 387 -22.21 -12.67 7.49
CA SER A 387 -22.48 -11.65 6.47
C SER A 387 -21.23 -10.94 5.94
N TYR A 388 -20.05 -11.15 6.54
CA TYR A 388 -18.78 -10.53 6.12
C TYR A 388 -17.86 -11.50 5.38
N GLY A 389 -18.23 -12.80 5.34
CA GLY A 389 -17.47 -13.78 4.58
C GLY A 389 -17.71 -13.68 3.09
N TYR A 390 -16.72 -13.99 2.27
CA TYR A 390 -16.85 -14.10 0.82
C TYR A 390 -15.72 -14.90 0.19
N THR A 391 -15.95 -15.34 -1.05
CA THR A 391 -14.88 -15.80 -1.95
C THR A 391 -14.97 -15.02 -3.26
N GLU A 392 -13.83 -14.72 -3.87
CA GLU A 392 -13.76 -14.08 -5.18
C GLU A 392 -12.71 -14.76 -6.07
N ASN A 393 -13.09 -14.96 -7.33
CA ASN A 393 -12.18 -15.43 -8.39
C ASN A 393 -12.11 -14.38 -9.49
N VAL A 394 -10.90 -13.89 -9.78
CA VAL A 394 -10.66 -12.91 -10.83
C VAL A 394 -9.73 -13.48 -11.89
N PHE A 395 -10.14 -13.45 -13.15
CA PHE A 395 -9.28 -13.73 -14.29
C PHE A 395 -9.02 -12.46 -15.06
N PHE A 396 -7.78 -12.13 -15.33
CA PHE A 396 -7.42 -10.87 -15.99
C PHE A 396 -6.44 -11.04 -17.16
N LEU A 397 -6.57 -10.14 -18.11
CA LEU A 397 -5.64 -9.93 -19.22
C LEU A 397 -5.21 -8.45 -19.20
N GLU A 398 -3.93 -8.22 -19.35
CA GLU A 398 -3.34 -6.87 -19.35
C GLU A 398 -2.54 -6.62 -20.62
N ALA A 399 -2.53 -5.37 -21.06
CA ALA A 399 -1.58 -4.85 -22.04
C ALA A 399 -1.03 -3.52 -21.54
N GLN A 400 0.27 -3.46 -21.32
CA GLN A 400 0.96 -2.21 -20.96
C GLN A 400 1.65 -1.65 -22.21
N LEU A 401 1.35 -0.41 -22.52
CA LEU A 401 1.90 0.32 -23.66
C LEU A 401 2.78 1.45 -23.15
N SER A 402 3.93 1.62 -23.74
CA SER A 402 4.82 2.77 -23.54
C SER A 402 4.85 3.56 -24.85
N LEU A 403 4.32 4.77 -24.82
CA LEU A 403 4.14 5.63 -25.99
C LEU A 403 5.38 6.49 -26.24
#